data_1ee4cbcb62658a74105471813e94c2d4
#
_entry.id   1ee4cbcb62658a74105471813e94c2d4
#
_cell.length_a   1.000
_cell.length_b   1.000
_cell.length_c   1.000
_cell.angle_alpha   90.00
_cell.angle_beta   90.00
_cell.angle_gamma   90.00
#
_symmetry.space_group_name_H-M   'P 1'
#
loop_
_entity.id
_entity.type
_entity.pdbx_description
1 polymer ?
#
loop_
_entity_poly.entity_id
_entity_poly.type
_entity_poly.pdbx_seq_one_letter_code
_entity_poly.pdbx_strand_id
1 'polypeptide(L)'
;MRLAYLVTEYPAVSHTFIRREIRALESLGVQVFRYSVRRQRGALVDPDDVEESRRTRVILDEPLWAFLRASERLSLREPLRFARALGAASRLGFRSDRGLLYHAAYFLEACLLCEWMREERIEHLHAHFGTNSAMVALLAHLLGGPSFSFTVHGPDEFDRPIGLKLGEKIAHASFVVAISNFGKSQLLRWARPEDWGKVRVIRCGLEPEDLECPPTPVPEVPRFVSVGRLAPQKGQLLLVEAIGILHKEGVEVELVLVGEGEMRKKLEEAIKRWGLEGRVHLPGALPGSGVRKAIIGSRAFVLSSFAEGLPVVLMEAMALGRPVIATFVGGIPELVAPGRSGWLVPAGSASALASAMKEALTTPAPILSIMGLAGREAVLANHDVRRTAQSLLYSFEEAIRSSKSG
;
A
#
# COMPACT_ATOMS: atom_id res chain seq x y z
N MET A 1 -8.10 18.77 -15.76
CA MET A 1 -6.81 18.52 -15.12
C MET A 1 -6.25 17.19 -15.62
N ARG A 2 -4.97 17.16 -16.02
CA ARG A 2 -4.28 15.98 -16.56
C ARG A 2 -3.16 15.57 -15.60
N LEU A 3 -3.32 14.44 -14.94
CA LEU A 3 -2.36 13.91 -13.95
C LEU A 3 -1.66 12.67 -14.50
N ALA A 4 -0.41 12.49 -14.11
CA ALA A 4 0.32 11.24 -14.28
C ALA A 4 0.46 10.52 -12.94
N TYR A 5 0.21 9.23 -12.92
CA TYR A 5 0.51 8.32 -11.81
C TYR A 5 1.70 7.45 -12.18
N LEU A 6 2.73 7.42 -11.34
CA LEU A 6 3.93 6.60 -11.54
C LEU A 6 4.07 5.60 -10.40
N VAL A 7 4.13 4.33 -10.75
CA VAL A 7 4.33 3.24 -9.78
C VAL A 7 5.49 2.36 -10.25
N THR A 8 6.17 1.70 -9.34
CA THR A 8 7.26 0.78 -9.71
C THR A 8 6.77 -0.43 -10.50
N GLU A 9 5.66 -1.02 -10.03
CA GLU A 9 4.95 -2.14 -10.67
C GLU A 9 3.45 -1.86 -10.57
N TYR A 10 2.78 -1.73 -11.72
CA TYR A 10 1.34 -1.48 -11.76
C TYR A 10 0.73 -2.02 -13.05
N PRO A 11 -0.48 -2.62 -12.95
CA PRO A 11 -1.19 -2.98 -11.72
C PRO A 11 -0.51 -4.14 -10.99
N ALA A 12 -0.82 -4.31 -9.70
CA ALA A 12 -0.32 -5.41 -8.89
C ALA A 12 -1.41 -5.87 -7.89
N VAL A 13 -1.48 -7.16 -7.60
CA VAL A 13 -2.50 -7.77 -6.72
C VAL A 13 -2.60 -7.06 -5.35
N SER A 14 -1.48 -6.55 -4.83
CA SER A 14 -1.44 -5.82 -3.56
C SER A 14 -1.68 -4.30 -3.70
N HIS A 15 -1.95 -3.80 -4.90
CA HIS A 15 -2.07 -2.37 -5.21
C HIS A 15 -3.51 -1.95 -5.58
N THR A 16 -4.52 -2.70 -5.14
CA THR A 16 -5.94 -2.41 -5.39
C THR A 16 -6.34 -1.00 -4.94
N PHE A 17 -5.73 -0.50 -3.86
CA PHE A 17 -5.98 0.86 -3.36
C PHE A 17 -5.54 1.96 -4.35
N ILE A 18 -4.50 1.74 -5.18
CA ILE A 18 -4.08 2.70 -6.23
C ILE A 18 -5.15 2.72 -7.33
N ARG A 19 -5.63 1.56 -7.76
CA ARG A 19 -6.71 1.46 -8.75
C ARG A 19 -7.98 2.17 -8.27
N ARG A 20 -8.39 1.93 -7.01
CA ARG A 20 -9.53 2.59 -6.36
C ARG A 20 -9.38 4.12 -6.36
N GLU A 21 -8.21 4.60 -6.00
CA GLU A 21 -7.88 6.02 -5.98
C GLU A 21 -7.95 6.65 -7.37
N ILE A 22 -7.36 6.01 -8.37
CA ILE A 22 -7.40 6.48 -9.76
C ILE A 22 -8.84 6.56 -10.28
N ARG A 23 -9.65 5.49 -10.09
CA ARG A 23 -11.05 5.47 -10.51
C ARG A 23 -11.89 6.55 -9.83
N ALA A 24 -11.65 6.78 -8.54
CA ALA A 24 -12.33 7.82 -7.80
C ALA A 24 -11.97 9.23 -8.29
N LEU A 25 -10.71 9.49 -8.65
CA LEU A 25 -10.30 10.74 -9.28
C LEU A 25 -10.91 10.91 -10.69
N GLU A 26 -10.95 9.85 -11.48
CA GLU A 26 -11.58 9.87 -12.81
C GLU A 26 -13.09 10.18 -12.70
N SER A 27 -13.79 9.68 -11.68
CA SER A 27 -15.19 10.02 -11.42
C SER A 27 -15.41 11.50 -11.06
N LEU A 28 -14.36 12.19 -10.59
CA LEU A 28 -14.36 13.64 -10.35
C LEU A 28 -13.95 14.47 -11.60
N GLY A 29 -13.82 13.81 -12.77
CA GLY A 29 -13.47 14.48 -14.03
C GLY A 29 -11.97 14.71 -14.25
N VAL A 30 -11.10 14.07 -13.46
CA VAL A 30 -9.66 14.11 -13.66
C VAL A 30 -9.25 13.09 -14.71
N GLN A 31 -8.40 13.49 -15.65
CA GLN A 31 -7.79 12.55 -16.59
C GLN A 31 -6.49 12.03 -16.00
N VAL A 32 -6.43 10.73 -15.67
CA VAL A 32 -5.26 10.10 -15.04
C VAL A 32 -4.53 9.20 -16.05
N PHE A 33 -3.25 9.49 -16.30
CA PHE A 33 -2.33 8.70 -17.12
C PHE A 33 -1.54 7.75 -16.21
N ARG A 34 -1.57 6.44 -16.53
CA ARG A 34 -0.92 5.42 -15.73
C ARG A 34 0.43 5.07 -16.33
N TYR A 35 1.48 5.25 -15.53
CA TYR A 35 2.85 4.86 -15.88
C TYR A 35 3.39 3.87 -14.85
N SER A 36 4.04 2.83 -15.33
CA SER A 36 4.76 1.88 -14.50
C SER A 36 6.22 1.80 -14.92
N VAL A 37 7.12 1.64 -13.96
CA VAL A 37 8.52 1.42 -14.30
C VAL A 37 8.68 0.07 -14.98
N ARG A 38 8.08 -0.99 -14.43
CA ARG A 38 8.14 -2.35 -14.97
C ARG A 38 6.82 -3.09 -14.83
N ARG A 39 6.62 -4.11 -15.65
CA ARG A 39 5.46 -5.01 -15.51
C ARG A 39 5.53 -5.79 -14.21
N GLN A 40 4.36 -6.09 -13.65
CA GLN A 40 4.26 -7.03 -12.54
C GLN A 40 4.72 -8.42 -13.00
N ARG A 41 5.41 -9.12 -12.09
CA ARG A 41 5.76 -10.52 -12.25
C ARG A 41 4.61 -11.40 -11.77
N GLY A 42 4.11 -12.29 -12.63
CA GLY A 42 3.03 -13.22 -12.33
C GLY A 42 1.70 -12.85 -12.99
N ALA A 43 0.76 -13.79 -12.94
CA ALA A 43 -0.57 -13.60 -13.54
C ALA A 43 -1.44 -12.65 -12.70
N LEU A 44 -2.14 -11.75 -13.39
CA LEU A 44 -3.21 -10.95 -12.81
C LEU A 44 -4.48 -11.81 -12.76
N VAL A 45 -5.03 -12.00 -11.56
CA VAL A 45 -6.22 -12.84 -11.34
C VAL A 45 -7.51 -12.02 -11.44
N ASP A 46 -7.44 -10.74 -11.06
CA ASP A 46 -8.58 -9.82 -11.06
C ASP A 46 -8.79 -9.26 -12.48
N PRO A 47 -9.99 -9.38 -13.08
CA PRO A 47 -10.32 -8.79 -14.38
C PRO A 47 -10.06 -7.28 -14.45
N ASP A 48 -10.30 -6.57 -13.37
CA ASP A 48 -10.04 -5.13 -13.26
C ASP A 48 -8.54 -4.80 -13.36
N ASP A 49 -7.67 -5.62 -12.78
CA ASP A 49 -6.21 -5.44 -12.91
C ASP A 49 -5.74 -5.76 -14.33
N VAL A 50 -6.38 -6.71 -15.02
CA VAL A 50 -6.11 -6.99 -16.44
C VAL A 50 -6.46 -5.77 -17.30
N GLU A 51 -7.59 -5.11 -17.05
CA GLU A 51 -7.99 -3.89 -17.76
C GLU A 51 -7.04 -2.72 -17.46
N GLU A 52 -6.68 -2.51 -16.20
CA GLU A 52 -5.68 -1.48 -15.83
C GLU A 52 -4.32 -1.73 -16.51
N SER A 53 -3.91 -2.99 -16.66
CA SER A 53 -2.66 -3.33 -17.36
C SER A 53 -2.65 -2.87 -18.82
N ARG A 54 -3.79 -2.91 -19.51
CA ARG A 54 -3.93 -2.44 -20.91
C ARG A 54 -3.84 -0.91 -20.99
N ARG A 55 -4.24 -0.20 -19.95
CA ARG A 55 -4.24 1.26 -19.84
C ARG A 55 -2.93 1.83 -19.29
N THR A 56 -2.01 0.97 -18.86
CA THR A 56 -0.75 1.36 -18.23
C THR A 56 0.40 1.31 -19.23
N ARG A 57 1.09 2.42 -19.42
CA ARG A 57 2.32 2.49 -20.21
C ARG A 57 3.53 2.13 -19.35
N VAL A 58 4.36 1.20 -19.81
CA VAL A 58 5.47 0.64 -19.03
C VAL A 58 6.81 1.13 -19.59
N ILE A 59 7.61 1.76 -18.73
CA ILE A 59 8.89 2.40 -19.12
C ILE A 59 9.87 1.37 -19.63
N LEU A 60 10.09 0.27 -18.90
CA LEU A 60 11.09 -0.74 -19.27
C LEU A 60 10.67 -1.69 -20.42
N ASP A 61 9.46 -1.53 -20.95
CA ASP A 61 9.06 -2.22 -22.19
C ASP A 61 9.56 -1.49 -23.44
N GLU A 62 10.00 -0.24 -23.30
CA GLU A 62 10.50 0.52 -24.44
C GLU A 62 11.93 0.11 -24.81
N PRO A 63 12.27 0.16 -26.09
CA PRO A 63 13.60 -0.21 -26.54
C PRO A 63 14.65 0.83 -26.14
N LEU A 64 15.89 0.40 -25.97
CA LEU A 64 17.00 1.25 -25.51
C LEU A 64 17.16 2.56 -26.31
N TRP A 65 16.93 2.51 -27.61
CA TRP A 65 17.03 3.71 -28.46
C TRP A 65 16.00 4.80 -28.07
N ALA A 66 14.84 4.42 -27.49
CA ALA A 66 13.85 5.41 -27.02
C ALA A 66 14.40 6.24 -25.86
N PHE A 67 15.12 5.62 -24.93
CA PHE A 67 15.78 6.31 -23.81
C PHE A 67 16.89 7.24 -24.30
N LEU A 68 17.73 6.77 -25.24
CA LEU A 68 18.81 7.56 -25.81
C LEU A 68 18.26 8.77 -26.56
N ARG A 69 17.23 8.58 -27.38
CA ARG A 69 16.57 9.67 -28.11
C ARG A 69 15.89 10.68 -27.19
N ALA A 70 15.25 10.23 -26.11
CA ALA A 70 14.66 11.12 -25.12
C ALA A 70 15.76 11.96 -24.41
N SER A 71 16.86 11.32 -24.01
CA SER A 71 18.02 12.00 -23.42
C SER A 71 18.65 13.03 -24.36
N GLU A 72 18.86 12.68 -25.63
CA GLU A 72 19.37 13.59 -26.65
C GLU A 72 18.46 14.81 -26.82
N ARG A 73 17.15 14.59 -27.00
CA ARG A 73 16.19 15.67 -27.16
C ARG A 73 16.17 16.63 -25.97
N LEU A 74 16.21 16.11 -24.73
CA LEU A 74 16.21 16.91 -23.53
C LEU A 74 17.53 17.67 -23.37
N SER A 75 18.66 17.04 -23.66
CA SER A 75 19.97 17.70 -23.60
C SER A 75 20.08 18.88 -24.58
N LEU A 76 19.46 18.76 -25.76
CA LEU A 76 19.43 19.85 -26.77
C LEU A 76 18.43 20.96 -26.41
N ARG A 77 17.27 20.62 -25.84
CA ARG A 77 16.24 21.59 -25.50
C ARG A 77 16.51 22.37 -24.20
N GLU A 78 17.00 21.69 -23.17
CA GLU A 78 17.16 22.19 -21.82
C GLU A 78 18.55 21.82 -21.24
N PRO A 79 19.66 22.23 -21.87
CA PRO A 79 21.00 21.74 -21.53
C PRO A 79 21.40 21.98 -20.08
N LEU A 80 21.04 23.12 -19.49
CA LEU A 80 21.36 23.44 -18.11
C LEU A 80 20.55 22.56 -17.11
N ARG A 81 19.29 22.33 -17.38
CA ARG A 81 18.45 21.44 -16.55
C ARG A 81 18.91 20.00 -16.67
N PHE A 82 19.25 19.57 -17.90
CA PHE A 82 19.81 18.23 -18.14
C PHE A 82 21.09 18.00 -17.34
N ALA A 83 22.05 18.93 -17.42
CA ALA A 83 23.31 18.83 -16.69
C ALA A 83 23.09 18.84 -15.16
N ARG A 84 22.20 19.69 -14.65
CA ARG A 84 21.84 19.75 -13.22
C ARG A 84 21.18 18.45 -12.74
N ALA A 85 20.24 17.88 -13.52
CA ALA A 85 19.57 16.64 -13.21
C ALA A 85 20.51 15.44 -13.24
N LEU A 86 21.45 15.40 -14.19
CA LEU A 86 22.48 14.37 -14.25
C LEU A 86 23.43 14.46 -13.06
N GLY A 87 23.86 15.67 -12.69
CA GLY A 87 24.65 15.92 -11.47
C GLY A 87 23.91 15.51 -10.20
N ALA A 88 22.60 15.80 -10.13
CA ALA A 88 21.74 15.36 -9.03
C ALA A 88 21.61 13.82 -8.97
N ALA A 89 21.40 13.15 -10.11
CA ALA A 89 21.35 11.69 -10.17
C ALA A 89 22.66 11.06 -9.66
N SER A 90 23.80 11.59 -10.06
CA SER A 90 25.12 11.14 -9.59
C SER A 90 25.29 11.37 -8.08
N ARG A 91 24.98 12.58 -7.58
CA ARG A 91 25.06 12.91 -6.15
C ARG A 91 24.12 12.04 -5.30
N LEU A 92 22.89 11.85 -5.72
CA LEU A 92 21.89 11.04 -5.03
C LEU A 92 22.24 9.56 -5.07
N GLY A 93 22.85 9.09 -6.18
CA GLY A 93 23.33 7.72 -6.31
C GLY A 93 24.50 7.41 -5.40
N PHE A 94 25.32 8.40 -5.09
CA PHE A 94 26.42 8.23 -4.15
C PHE A 94 25.86 7.98 -2.74
N ARG A 95 26.31 6.89 -2.11
CA ARG A 95 25.82 6.42 -0.80
C ARG A 95 24.28 6.18 -0.74
N SER A 96 23.66 5.82 -1.87
CA SER A 96 22.30 5.26 -1.87
C SER A 96 22.34 3.74 -1.77
N ASP A 97 21.22 3.12 -1.38
CA ASP A 97 21.09 1.65 -1.32
C ASP A 97 21.32 0.98 -2.68
N ARG A 98 21.05 1.68 -3.77
CA ARG A 98 21.12 1.15 -5.13
C ARG A 98 22.40 1.53 -5.88
N GLY A 99 23.09 2.57 -5.44
CA GLY A 99 24.33 3.04 -6.04
C GLY A 99 24.16 3.80 -7.36
N LEU A 100 25.29 4.19 -7.94
CA LEU A 100 25.35 5.07 -9.12
C LEU A 100 24.72 4.45 -10.37
N LEU A 101 24.91 3.16 -10.61
CA LEU A 101 24.38 2.49 -11.81
C LEU A 101 22.85 2.54 -11.88
N TYR A 102 22.20 2.27 -10.77
CA TYR A 102 20.72 2.38 -10.72
C TYR A 102 20.25 3.82 -10.88
N HIS A 103 20.98 4.79 -10.34
CA HIS A 103 20.60 6.20 -10.51
C HIS A 103 20.83 6.69 -11.94
N ALA A 104 21.80 6.14 -12.66
CA ALA A 104 21.92 6.36 -14.11
C ALA A 104 20.72 5.78 -14.87
N ALA A 105 20.26 4.58 -14.50
CA ALA A 105 19.02 4.00 -15.06
C ALA A 105 17.80 4.88 -14.75
N TYR A 106 17.62 5.31 -13.49
CA TYR A 106 16.52 6.20 -13.10
C TYR A 106 16.55 7.54 -13.85
N PHE A 107 17.74 8.04 -14.15
CA PHE A 107 17.89 9.24 -14.97
C PHE A 107 17.40 9.03 -16.41
N LEU A 108 17.72 7.91 -17.03
CA LEU A 108 17.25 7.56 -18.37
C LEU A 108 15.72 7.32 -18.38
N GLU A 109 15.18 6.62 -17.36
CA GLU A 109 13.75 6.44 -17.15
C GLU A 109 13.04 7.80 -17.01
N ALA A 110 13.64 8.74 -16.26
CA ALA A 110 13.10 10.09 -16.10
C ALA A 110 13.13 10.89 -17.41
N CYS A 111 14.17 10.75 -18.25
CA CYS A 111 14.19 11.38 -19.56
C CYS A 111 13.04 10.91 -20.45
N LEU A 112 12.81 9.60 -20.52
CA LEU A 112 11.71 9.04 -21.29
C LEU A 112 10.35 9.47 -20.77
N LEU A 113 10.17 9.44 -19.44
CA LEU A 113 8.94 9.87 -18.77
C LEU A 113 8.66 11.35 -19.05
N CYS A 114 9.65 12.22 -19.06
CA CYS A 114 9.51 13.64 -19.41
C CYS A 114 8.94 13.86 -20.79
N GLU A 115 9.42 13.10 -21.80
CA GLU A 115 8.88 13.20 -23.16
C GLU A 115 7.43 12.76 -23.21
N TRP A 116 7.06 11.65 -22.57
CA TRP A 116 5.67 11.19 -22.48
C TRP A 116 4.76 12.20 -21.80
N MET A 117 5.19 12.74 -20.66
CA MET A 117 4.40 13.74 -19.93
C MET A 117 4.23 15.04 -20.75
N ARG A 118 5.21 15.40 -21.56
CA ARG A 118 5.12 16.56 -22.46
C ARG A 118 4.13 16.29 -23.60
N GLU A 119 4.20 15.13 -24.24
CA GLU A 119 3.26 14.70 -25.28
C GLU A 119 1.82 14.74 -24.79
N GLU A 120 1.60 14.22 -23.58
CA GLU A 120 0.29 14.15 -22.93
C GLU A 120 -0.12 15.42 -22.19
N ARG A 121 0.72 16.46 -22.18
CA ARG A 121 0.48 17.74 -21.47
C ARG A 121 0.10 17.56 -20.01
N ILE A 122 0.85 16.72 -19.31
CA ILE A 122 0.65 16.42 -17.88
C ILE A 122 0.94 17.68 -17.05
N GLU A 123 0.04 18.01 -16.13
CA GLU A 123 0.13 19.18 -15.25
C GLU A 123 0.80 18.85 -13.91
N HIS A 124 0.68 17.60 -13.44
CA HIS A 124 1.31 17.15 -12.19
C HIS A 124 1.58 15.64 -12.23
N LEU A 125 2.69 15.21 -11.62
CA LEU A 125 3.10 13.82 -11.51
C LEU A 125 2.94 13.35 -10.06
N HIS A 126 2.16 12.29 -9.84
CA HIS A 126 2.05 11.65 -8.53
C HIS A 126 2.68 10.26 -8.54
N ALA A 127 3.64 10.02 -7.64
CA ALA A 127 4.27 8.71 -7.52
C ALA A 127 3.72 7.95 -6.33
N HIS A 128 3.44 6.66 -6.47
CA HIS A 128 3.20 5.79 -5.33
C HIS A 128 4.49 5.12 -4.88
N PHE A 129 4.67 5.08 -3.57
CA PHE A 129 5.86 4.67 -2.84
C PHE A 129 7.02 5.66 -2.92
N GLY A 130 7.60 5.98 -1.76
CA GLY A 130 8.80 6.82 -1.61
C GLY A 130 10.11 6.13 -2.07
N THR A 131 10.02 5.10 -2.93
CA THR A 131 11.13 4.28 -3.42
C THR A 131 11.70 4.80 -4.75
N ASN A 132 11.93 3.90 -5.74
CA ASN A 132 12.46 4.29 -7.05
C ASN A 132 11.50 5.13 -7.88
N SER A 133 10.17 4.86 -7.84
CA SER A 133 9.17 5.68 -8.53
C SER A 133 9.26 7.16 -8.14
N ALA A 134 9.36 7.46 -6.84
CA ALA A 134 9.56 8.83 -6.37
C ALA A 134 10.94 9.41 -6.74
N MET A 135 11.97 8.57 -6.95
CA MET A 135 13.27 9.03 -7.45
C MET A 135 13.20 9.41 -8.92
N VAL A 136 12.55 8.60 -9.74
CA VAL A 136 12.31 8.89 -11.16
C VAL A 136 11.45 10.17 -11.29
N ALA A 137 10.43 10.34 -10.45
CA ALA A 137 9.60 11.54 -10.42
C ALA A 137 10.41 12.81 -10.08
N LEU A 138 11.29 12.72 -9.05
CA LEU A 138 12.21 13.81 -8.70
C LEU A 138 13.12 14.18 -9.88
N LEU A 139 13.76 13.19 -10.51
CA LEU A 139 14.67 13.46 -11.63
C LEU A 139 13.92 14.01 -12.85
N ALA A 140 12.71 13.53 -13.11
CA ALA A 140 11.85 14.07 -14.16
C ALA A 140 11.49 15.54 -13.90
N HIS A 141 11.16 15.89 -12.66
CA HIS A 141 10.94 17.29 -12.27
C HIS A 141 12.18 18.17 -12.49
N LEU A 142 13.36 17.70 -12.09
CA LEU A 142 14.61 18.43 -12.29
C LEU A 142 14.98 18.60 -13.78
N LEU A 143 14.56 17.68 -14.66
CA LEU A 143 14.68 17.77 -16.11
C LEU A 143 13.71 18.79 -16.75
N GLY A 144 12.86 19.44 -15.98
CA GLY A 144 11.86 20.40 -16.48
C GLY A 144 10.48 19.78 -16.73
N GLY A 145 10.24 18.59 -16.19
CA GLY A 145 8.91 18.00 -16.09
C GLY A 145 7.99 18.76 -15.12
N PRO A 146 6.73 18.36 -14.99
CA PRO A 146 5.76 19.01 -14.11
C PRO A 146 6.18 18.92 -12.64
N SER A 147 5.49 19.68 -11.78
CA SER A 147 5.58 19.49 -10.32
C SER A 147 5.23 18.06 -9.95
N PHE A 148 5.79 17.56 -8.84
CA PHE A 148 5.52 16.20 -8.41
C PHE A 148 5.18 16.10 -6.93
N SER A 149 4.49 15.02 -6.58
CA SER A 149 4.18 14.58 -5.22
C SER A 149 4.31 13.06 -5.12
N PHE A 150 4.28 12.52 -3.93
CA PHE A 150 4.26 11.07 -3.75
C PHE A 150 3.54 10.64 -2.47
N THR A 151 3.01 9.39 -2.50
CA THR A 151 2.41 8.73 -1.34
C THR A 151 3.36 7.70 -0.75
N VAL A 152 3.49 7.72 0.58
CA VAL A 152 4.25 6.73 1.36
C VAL A 152 3.29 5.77 2.05
N HIS A 153 3.49 4.47 1.82
CA HIS A 153 2.53 3.44 2.23
C HIS A 153 2.96 2.61 3.43
N GLY A 154 4.23 2.58 3.79
CA GLY A 154 4.58 1.75 4.89
C GLY A 154 6.05 1.54 5.23
N PRO A 155 6.34 0.42 5.89
CA PRO A 155 7.63 0.19 6.52
C PRO A 155 8.80 0.18 5.56
N ASP A 156 8.62 -0.31 4.33
CA ASP A 156 9.72 -0.40 3.34
C ASP A 156 10.43 0.95 3.11
N GLU A 157 9.70 2.05 3.23
CA GLU A 157 10.26 3.39 3.10
C GLU A 157 10.93 3.87 4.39
N PHE A 158 10.47 3.40 5.54
CA PHE A 158 10.97 3.83 6.85
C PHE A 158 12.16 3.01 7.34
N ASP A 159 12.36 1.79 6.82
CA ASP A 159 13.47 0.93 7.18
C ASP A 159 14.81 1.42 6.60
N ARG A 160 14.78 2.11 5.46
CA ARG A 160 15.99 2.57 4.75
C ARG A 160 15.90 4.01 4.24
N PRO A 161 15.46 4.97 5.03
CA PRO A 161 15.13 6.32 4.56
C PRO A 161 16.35 7.09 4.03
N ILE A 162 17.53 6.84 4.62
CA ILE A 162 18.80 7.46 4.17
C ILE A 162 19.22 6.90 2.81
N GLY A 163 19.20 5.59 2.65
CA GLY A 163 19.54 4.91 1.39
C GLY A 163 18.57 5.24 0.27
N LEU A 164 17.29 5.40 0.59
CA LEU A 164 16.24 5.84 -0.33
C LEU A 164 16.25 7.33 -0.63
N LYS A 165 17.10 8.14 0.06
CA LYS A 165 17.13 9.61 -0.07
C LYS A 165 15.76 10.25 0.19
N LEU A 166 15.04 9.77 1.20
CA LEU A 166 13.67 10.19 1.48
C LEU A 166 13.57 11.69 1.77
N GLY A 167 14.48 12.25 2.58
CA GLY A 167 14.52 13.69 2.87
C GLY A 167 14.68 14.56 1.63
N GLU A 168 15.54 14.16 0.67
CA GLU A 168 15.73 14.89 -0.59
C GLU A 168 14.46 14.87 -1.46
N LYS A 169 13.74 13.75 -1.49
CA LYS A 169 12.47 13.64 -2.21
C LYS A 169 11.40 14.54 -1.60
N ILE A 170 11.30 14.57 -0.26
CA ILE A 170 10.37 15.44 0.46
C ILE A 170 10.68 16.91 0.15
N ALA A 171 11.96 17.29 0.21
CA ALA A 171 12.39 18.67 -0.03
C ALA A 171 11.96 19.20 -1.41
N HIS A 172 12.02 18.38 -2.45
CA HIS A 172 11.68 18.77 -3.82
C HIS A 172 10.22 18.54 -4.21
N ALA A 173 9.49 17.70 -3.48
CA ALA A 173 8.07 17.46 -3.74
C ALA A 173 7.22 18.68 -3.40
N SER A 174 6.12 18.89 -4.13
CA SER A 174 5.12 19.90 -3.81
C SER A 174 4.38 19.55 -2.52
N PHE A 175 4.04 18.29 -2.35
CA PHE A 175 3.52 17.71 -1.12
C PHE A 175 3.83 16.20 -1.06
N VAL A 176 3.71 15.63 0.14
CA VAL A 176 3.87 14.19 0.38
C VAL A 176 2.69 13.68 1.17
N VAL A 177 2.10 12.58 0.70
CA VAL A 177 0.99 11.93 1.38
C VAL A 177 1.52 10.82 2.29
N ALA A 178 1.12 10.87 3.56
CA ALA A 178 1.19 9.77 4.50
C ALA A 178 -0.19 9.15 4.65
N ILE A 179 -0.31 7.83 4.58
CA ILE A 179 -1.61 7.14 4.69
C ILE A 179 -2.11 7.01 6.14
N SER A 180 -1.31 7.44 7.12
CA SER A 180 -1.61 7.40 8.56
C SER A 180 -0.86 8.49 9.32
N ASN A 181 -1.28 8.80 10.55
CA ASN A 181 -0.51 9.69 11.42
C ASN A 181 0.83 9.07 11.82
N PHE A 182 0.88 7.75 11.99
CA PHE A 182 2.14 7.03 12.15
C PHE A 182 3.07 7.30 10.96
N GLY A 183 2.59 7.12 9.74
CA GLY A 183 3.37 7.41 8.52
C GLY A 183 3.83 8.87 8.48
N LYS A 184 2.97 9.83 8.83
CA LYS A 184 3.35 11.24 8.94
C LYS A 184 4.48 11.42 9.94
N SER A 185 4.38 10.85 11.14
CA SER A 185 5.42 10.98 12.17
C SER A 185 6.78 10.44 11.69
N GLN A 186 6.77 9.33 10.93
CA GLN A 186 7.98 8.78 10.34
C GLN A 186 8.58 9.69 9.26
N LEU A 187 7.76 10.29 8.40
CA LEU A 187 8.23 11.25 7.38
C LEU A 187 8.84 12.50 8.00
N LEU A 188 8.22 13.07 9.05
CA LEU A 188 8.74 14.27 9.73
C LEU A 188 10.11 14.06 10.33
N ARG A 189 10.49 12.85 10.73
CA ARG A 189 11.85 12.53 11.23
C ARG A 189 12.93 12.73 10.17
N TRP A 190 12.59 12.64 8.89
CA TRP A 190 13.51 12.69 7.76
C TRP A 190 13.34 13.95 6.91
N ALA A 191 12.24 14.68 7.10
CA ALA A 191 12.00 15.97 6.49
C ALA A 191 12.71 17.07 7.29
N ARG A 192 13.14 18.11 6.60
CA ARG A 192 13.61 19.34 7.25
C ARG A 192 12.41 20.05 7.90
N PRO A 193 12.57 20.78 9.00
CA PRO A 193 11.45 21.47 9.67
C PRO A 193 10.63 22.37 8.74
N GLU A 194 11.29 23.07 7.80
CA GLU A 194 10.63 23.93 6.80
C GLU A 194 9.75 23.15 5.81
N ASP A 195 10.00 21.85 5.63
CA ASP A 195 9.25 20.98 4.73
C ASP A 195 8.08 20.23 5.43
N TRP A 196 7.94 20.37 6.75
CA TRP A 196 6.90 19.62 7.51
C TRP A 196 5.49 19.93 7.03
N GLY A 197 5.23 21.16 6.61
CA GLY A 197 3.92 21.56 6.05
C GLY A 197 3.54 20.84 4.75
N LYS A 198 4.51 20.26 4.04
CA LYS A 198 4.28 19.46 2.83
C LYS A 198 3.70 18.08 3.13
N VAL A 199 3.86 17.55 4.37
CA VAL A 199 3.42 16.20 4.73
C VAL A 199 1.96 16.21 5.17
N ARG A 200 1.09 15.60 4.36
CA ARG A 200 -0.37 15.55 4.54
C ARG A 200 -0.80 14.14 4.89
N VAL A 201 -1.78 14.00 5.78
CA VAL A 201 -2.40 12.69 6.04
C VAL A 201 -3.62 12.56 5.14
N ILE A 202 -3.55 11.63 4.18
CA ILE A 202 -4.68 11.26 3.32
C ILE A 202 -4.74 9.73 3.35
N ARG A 203 -5.78 9.21 4.00
CA ARG A 203 -5.93 7.76 4.23
C ARG A 203 -6.42 7.06 2.97
N CYS A 204 -6.00 5.81 2.78
CA CYS A 204 -6.59 4.95 1.76
C CYS A 204 -8.07 4.71 2.06
N GLY A 205 -8.88 4.67 1.02
CA GLY A 205 -10.31 4.41 1.11
C GLY A 205 -10.71 3.08 0.47
N LEU A 206 -11.88 2.60 0.86
CA LEU A 206 -12.61 1.49 0.24
C LEU A 206 -13.60 2.02 -0.78
N GLU A 207 -13.94 1.21 -1.77
CA GLU A 207 -14.96 1.52 -2.76
C GLU A 207 -16.36 1.54 -2.13
N PRO A 208 -17.33 2.29 -2.72
CA PRO A 208 -18.70 2.32 -2.24
C PRO A 208 -19.32 0.93 -2.09
N GLU A 209 -19.04 0.01 -3.02
CA GLU A 209 -19.55 -1.36 -3.02
C GLU A 209 -19.09 -2.17 -1.80
N ASP A 210 -17.90 -1.88 -1.27
CA ASP A 210 -17.41 -2.50 -0.04
C ASP A 210 -18.04 -1.87 1.21
N LEU A 211 -18.29 -0.55 1.17
CA LEU A 211 -18.86 0.21 2.27
C LEU A 211 -20.37 0.03 2.38
N GLU A 212 -21.08 -0.07 1.25
CA GLU A 212 -22.54 -0.21 1.19
C GLU A 212 -23.01 -1.66 1.41
N CYS A 213 -22.11 -2.66 1.29
CA CYS A 213 -22.43 -4.04 1.60
C CYS A 213 -22.95 -4.17 3.04
N PRO A 214 -24.16 -4.68 3.27
CA PRO A 214 -24.69 -4.81 4.62
C PRO A 214 -23.83 -5.79 5.45
N PRO A 215 -23.57 -5.48 6.73
CA PRO A 215 -22.87 -6.39 7.59
C PRO A 215 -23.68 -7.65 7.85
N THR A 216 -23.02 -8.78 7.93
CA THR A 216 -23.65 -10.06 8.28
C THR A 216 -23.37 -10.39 9.75
N PRO A 217 -24.26 -11.08 10.46
CA PRO A 217 -23.99 -11.56 11.81
C PRO A 217 -22.69 -12.37 11.88
N VAL A 218 -21.99 -12.29 13.01
CA VAL A 218 -20.81 -13.10 13.24
C VAL A 218 -21.21 -14.56 13.41
N PRO A 219 -20.64 -15.50 12.64
CA PRO A 219 -21.00 -16.91 12.73
C PRO A 219 -20.45 -17.56 14.01
N GLU A 220 -21.12 -18.60 14.48
CA GLU A 220 -20.70 -19.40 15.65
C GLU A 220 -19.50 -20.31 15.37
N VAL A 221 -19.14 -20.51 14.11
CA VAL A 221 -18.01 -21.39 13.72
C VAL A 221 -16.70 -20.91 14.33
N PRO A 222 -15.88 -21.80 14.89
CA PRO A 222 -14.61 -21.44 15.53
C PRO A 222 -13.50 -21.20 14.50
N ARG A 223 -13.77 -20.34 13.52
CA ARG A 223 -12.87 -20.09 12.39
C ARG A 223 -12.37 -18.66 12.38
N PHE A 224 -11.06 -18.52 12.20
CA PHE A 224 -10.40 -17.26 11.93
C PHE A 224 -9.89 -17.19 10.49
N VAL A 225 -9.74 -15.99 9.98
CA VAL A 225 -9.17 -15.74 8.66
C VAL A 225 -8.09 -14.68 8.73
N SER A 226 -7.03 -14.88 7.98
CA SER A 226 -6.00 -13.87 7.70
C SER A 226 -5.80 -13.80 6.19
N VAL A 227 -5.71 -12.59 5.65
CA VAL A 227 -5.58 -12.36 4.21
C VAL A 227 -4.39 -11.46 3.95
N GLY A 228 -3.53 -11.85 3.03
CA GLY A 228 -2.38 -11.05 2.63
C GLY A 228 -1.25 -11.89 2.02
N ARG A 229 -0.27 -11.21 1.48
CA ARG A 229 0.93 -11.85 0.94
C ARG A 229 1.61 -12.70 2.02
N LEU A 230 1.97 -13.93 1.69
CA LEU A 230 2.72 -14.80 2.60
C LEU A 230 4.19 -14.37 2.62
N ALA A 231 4.50 -13.39 3.47
CA ALA A 231 5.80 -12.73 3.55
C ALA A 231 6.27 -12.61 5.02
N PRO A 232 7.58 -12.53 5.29
CA PRO A 232 8.13 -12.47 6.64
C PRO A 232 7.49 -11.38 7.51
N GLN A 233 7.30 -10.19 6.97
CA GLN A 233 6.72 -9.03 7.68
C GLN A 233 5.27 -9.24 8.14
N LYS A 234 4.53 -10.18 7.53
CA LYS A 234 3.13 -10.47 7.88
C LYS A 234 2.97 -11.43 9.08
N GLY A 235 4.05 -12.05 9.51
CA GLY A 235 4.09 -12.84 10.75
C GLY A 235 3.16 -14.04 10.80
N GLN A 236 2.73 -14.61 9.65
CA GLN A 236 1.77 -15.73 9.64
C GLN A 236 2.26 -16.99 10.38
N LEU A 237 3.58 -17.18 10.54
CA LEU A 237 4.11 -18.26 11.38
C LEU A 237 3.65 -18.14 12.84
N LEU A 238 3.48 -16.92 13.36
CA LEU A 238 2.94 -16.70 14.71
C LEU A 238 1.47 -17.11 14.81
N LEU A 239 0.70 -16.99 13.73
CA LEU A 239 -0.69 -17.48 13.70
C LEU A 239 -0.72 -19.02 13.77
N VAL A 240 0.16 -19.69 13.01
CA VAL A 240 0.27 -21.16 13.07
C VAL A 240 0.66 -21.60 14.47
N GLU A 241 1.63 -20.93 15.10
CA GLU A 241 2.04 -21.21 16.48
C GLU A 241 0.90 -20.93 17.48
N ALA A 242 0.15 -19.86 17.34
CA ALA A 242 -1.02 -19.53 18.18
C ALA A 242 -2.09 -20.61 18.09
N ILE A 243 -2.39 -21.12 16.88
CA ILE A 243 -3.29 -22.26 16.69
C ILE A 243 -2.72 -23.51 17.36
N GLY A 244 -1.43 -23.74 17.26
CA GLY A 244 -0.75 -24.86 17.94
C GLY A 244 -0.88 -24.79 19.46
N ILE A 245 -0.79 -23.62 20.07
CA ILE A 245 -1.02 -23.40 21.50
C ILE A 245 -2.46 -23.76 21.85
N LEU A 246 -3.44 -23.21 21.14
CA LEU A 246 -4.87 -23.48 21.36
C LEU A 246 -5.20 -24.97 21.19
N HIS A 247 -4.61 -25.63 20.19
CA HIS A 247 -4.80 -27.06 19.96
C HIS A 247 -4.26 -27.90 21.12
N LYS A 248 -3.11 -27.57 21.69
CA LYS A 248 -2.58 -28.25 22.89
C LYS A 248 -3.46 -28.04 24.11
N GLU A 249 -4.17 -26.92 24.20
CA GLU A 249 -5.16 -26.66 25.27
C GLU A 249 -6.51 -27.36 25.02
N GLY A 250 -6.65 -28.13 23.94
CA GLY A 250 -7.90 -28.81 23.58
C GLY A 250 -8.98 -27.89 22.99
N VAL A 251 -8.62 -26.69 22.56
CA VAL A 251 -9.54 -25.74 21.95
C VAL A 251 -9.73 -26.08 20.47
N GLU A 252 -11.00 -26.27 20.06
CA GLU A 252 -11.33 -26.42 18.66
C GLU A 252 -11.29 -25.07 17.93
N VAL A 253 -10.45 -24.99 16.89
CA VAL A 253 -10.24 -23.75 16.12
C VAL A 253 -9.72 -24.08 14.73
N GLU A 254 -10.18 -23.32 13.74
CA GLU A 254 -9.67 -23.34 12.37
C GLU A 254 -9.08 -22.00 11.99
N LEU A 255 -8.05 -22.02 11.14
CA LEU A 255 -7.43 -20.83 10.55
C LEU A 255 -7.36 -20.96 9.04
N VAL A 256 -7.82 -19.93 8.33
CA VAL A 256 -7.70 -19.82 6.87
C VAL A 256 -6.70 -18.71 6.56
N LEU A 257 -5.56 -19.06 5.95
CA LEU A 257 -4.53 -18.12 5.48
C LEU A 257 -4.66 -17.92 3.98
N VAL A 258 -5.32 -16.85 3.57
CA VAL A 258 -5.56 -16.52 2.16
C VAL A 258 -4.40 -15.69 1.62
N GLY A 259 -3.79 -16.15 0.56
CA GLY A 259 -2.71 -15.46 -0.15
C GLY A 259 -1.63 -16.39 -0.64
N GLU A 260 -0.68 -15.81 -1.36
CA GLU A 260 0.52 -16.47 -1.88
C GLU A 260 1.78 -15.70 -1.46
N GLY A 261 2.93 -16.37 -1.51
CA GLY A 261 4.21 -15.73 -1.25
C GLY A 261 5.31 -16.70 -0.82
N GLU A 262 6.49 -16.14 -0.61
CA GLU A 262 7.72 -16.87 -0.32
C GLU A 262 7.69 -17.69 0.99
N MET A 263 6.77 -17.36 1.91
CA MET A 263 6.63 -18.06 3.19
C MET A 263 5.77 -19.32 3.10
N ARG A 264 5.12 -19.62 1.96
CA ARG A 264 4.18 -20.74 1.83
C ARG A 264 4.79 -22.06 2.31
N LYS A 265 5.97 -22.43 1.78
CA LYS A 265 6.64 -23.69 2.17
C LYS A 265 6.94 -23.76 3.68
N LYS A 266 7.41 -22.65 4.25
CA LYS A 266 7.69 -22.60 5.70
C LYS A 266 6.43 -22.72 6.55
N LEU A 267 5.30 -22.19 6.07
CA LEU A 267 4.01 -22.34 6.73
C LEU A 267 3.51 -23.78 6.67
N GLU A 268 3.61 -24.45 5.53
CA GLU A 268 3.27 -25.88 5.38
C GLU A 268 4.13 -26.76 6.30
N GLU A 269 5.43 -26.49 6.40
CA GLU A 269 6.34 -27.18 7.33
C GLU A 269 5.96 -26.93 8.81
N ALA A 270 5.56 -25.70 9.15
CA ALA A 270 5.12 -25.35 10.50
C ALA A 270 3.78 -26.03 10.85
N ILE A 271 2.82 -26.04 9.94
CA ILE A 271 1.52 -26.72 10.10
C ILE A 271 1.75 -28.19 10.40
N LYS A 272 2.58 -28.87 9.62
CA LYS A 272 2.94 -30.28 9.85
C LYS A 272 3.63 -30.50 11.20
N ARG A 273 4.59 -29.63 11.56
CA ARG A 273 5.31 -29.72 12.84
C ARG A 273 4.38 -29.62 14.05
N TRP A 274 3.32 -28.82 13.95
CA TRP A 274 2.34 -28.66 15.02
C TRP A 274 1.18 -29.66 14.95
N GLY A 275 1.11 -30.53 13.91
CA GLY A 275 0.00 -31.48 13.70
C GLY A 275 -1.33 -30.80 13.39
N LEU A 276 -1.31 -29.74 12.57
CA LEU A 276 -2.44 -28.87 12.31
C LEU A 276 -3.03 -29.01 10.89
N GLU A 277 -2.69 -30.09 10.16
CA GLU A 277 -3.10 -30.32 8.77
C GLU A 277 -4.62 -30.38 8.57
N GLY A 278 -5.45 -30.49 9.44
CA GLY A 278 -6.92 -30.38 9.31
C GLY A 278 -7.50 -29.07 9.85
N ARG A 279 -6.64 -28.20 10.42
CA ARG A 279 -7.09 -27.00 11.14
C ARG A 279 -6.59 -25.70 10.53
N VAL A 280 -5.47 -25.73 9.81
CA VAL A 280 -4.91 -24.55 9.12
C VAL A 280 -4.94 -24.81 7.62
N HIS A 281 -5.63 -23.93 6.90
CA HIS A 281 -5.87 -24.05 5.46
C HIS A 281 -5.15 -22.94 4.69
N LEU A 282 -4.50 -23.31 3.59
CA LEU A 282 -3.75 -22.43 2.68
C LEU A 282 -4.38 -22.51 1.28
N PRO A 283 -5.55 -21.87 1.04
CA PRO A 283 -6.26 -21.97 -0.24
C PRO A 283 -5.56 -21.25 -1.41
N GLY A 284 -4.47 -20.51 -1.13
CA GLY A 284 -3.80 -19.68 -2.12
C GLY A 284 -4.42 -18.29 -2.23
N ALA A 285 -4.10 -17.59 -3.33
CA ALA A 285 -4.71 -16.32 -3.65
C ALA A 285 -6.15 -16.53 -4.11
N LEU A 286 -7.07 -15.71 -3.62
CA LEU A 286 -8.48 -15.72 -3.99
C LEU A 286 -8.85 -14.41 -4.68
N PRO A 287 -9.83 -14.42 -5.61
CA PRO A 287 -10.42 -13.19 -6.13
C PRO A 287 -11.17 -12.44 -5.02
N GLY A 288 -11.43 -11.15 -5.20
CA GLY A 288 -12.07 -10.30 -4.18
C GLY A 288 -13.36 -10.88 -3.59
N SER A 289 -14.21 -11.51 -4.42
CA SER A 289 -15.42 -12.21 -3.95
C SER A 289 -15.12 -13.41 -3.05
N GLY A 290 -14.03 -14.13 -3.32
CA GLY A 290 -13.55 -15.24 -2.49
C GLY A 290 -13.01 -14.76 -1.15
N VAL A 291 -12.23 -13.68 -1.16
CA VAL A 291 -11.73 -13.01 0.05
C VAL A 291 -12.90 -12.57 0.92
N ARG A 292 -13.89 -11.89 0.34
CA ARG A 292 -15.10 -11.46 1.05
C ARG A 292 -15.84 -12.63 1.70
N LYS A 293 -16.05 -13.73 0.96
CA LYS A 293 -16.67 -14.95 1.49
C LYS A 293 -15.87 -15.55 2.66
N ALA A 294 -14.55 -15.60 2.55
CA ALA A 294 -13.69 -16.11 3.62
C ALA A 294 -13.79 -15.25 4.88
N ILE A 295 -13.80 -13.92 4.74
CA ILE A 295 -13.96 -12.98 5.86
C ILE A 295 -15.35 -13.14 6.50
N ILE A 296 -16.42 -13.13 5.72
CA ILE A 296 -17.80 -13.27 6.20
C ILE A 296 -18.03 -14.62 6.89
N GLY A 297 -17.43 -15.71 6.39
CA GLY A 297 -17.51 -17.05 6.96
C GLY A 297 -16.66 -17.27 8.21
N SER A 298 -16.00 -16.24 8.73
CA SER A 298 -15.10 -16.34 9.88
C SER A 298 -15.65 -15.55 11.08
N ARG A 299 -15.32 -16.04 12.28
CA ARG A 299 -15.70 -15.44 13.56
C ARG A 299 -15.01 -14.10 13.81
N ALA A 300 -13.73 -14.01 13.45
CA ALA A 300 -12.94 -12.78 13.46
C ALA A 300 -11.85 -12.82 12.39
N PHE A 301 -11.38 -11.64 11.99
CA PHE A 301 -10.21 -11.47 11.15
C PHE A 301 -8.97 -11.34 12.02
N VAL A 302 -7.84 -11.97 11.62
CA VAL A 302 -6.59 -11.91 12.40
C VAL A 302 -5.44 -11.40 11.53
N LEU A 303 -4.66 -10.44 12.06
CA LEU A 303 -3.48 -9.90 11.41
C LEU A 303 -2.29 -9.88 12.39
N SER A 304 -1.26 -10.67 12.11
CA SER A 304 -0.10 -10.89 12.99
C SER A 304 1.16 -10.14 12.57
N SER A 305 1.02 -9.10 11.77
CA SER A 305 2.14 -8.42 11.12
C SER A 305 3.17 -7.87 12.11
N PHE A 306 4.44 -7.91 11.72
CA PHE A 306 5.53 -7.21 12.42
C PHE A 306 5.62 -5.74 12.04
N ALA A 307 5.17 -5.39 10.82
CA ALA A 307 5.22 -4.03 10.32
C ALA A 307 4.10 -3.79 9.31
N GLU A 308 3.42 -2.63 9.45
CA GLU A 308 2.35 -2.16 8.56
C GLU A 308 2.39 -0.63 8.43
N GLY A 309 1.95 -0.12 7.27
CA GLY A 309 1.55 1.28 7.17
C GLY A 309 0.13 1.47 7.69
N LEU A 310 -0.85 1.09 6.86
CA LEU A 310 -2.28 1.04 7.20
C LEU A 310 -2.91 -0.09 6.37
N PRO A 311 -3.18 -1.27 6.96
CA PRO A 311 -3.55 -2.46 6.19
C PRO A 311 -4.99 -2.37 5.64
N VAL A 312 -5.12 -2.28 4.32
CA VAL A 312 -6.42 -2.17 3.63
C VAL A 312 -7.33 -3.37 3.94
N VAL A 313 -6.77 -4.56 4.00
CA VAL A 313 -7.54 -5.78 4.29
C VAL A 313 -8.18 -5.77 5.69
N LEU A 314 -7.56 -5.05 6.63
CA LEU A 314 -8.16 -4.85 7.97
C LEU A 314 -9.38 -3.93 7.88
N MET A 315 -9.32 -2.88 7.06
CA MET A 315 -10.49 -2.03 6.76
C MET A 315 -11.60 -2.83 6.06
N GLU A 316 -11.25 -3.70 5.10
CA GLU A 316 -12.20 -4.58 4.41
C GLU A 316 -12.91 -5.52 5.39
N ALA A 317 -12.19 -6.13 6.32
CA ALA A 317 -12.78 -6.99 7.35
C ALA A 317 -13.72 -6.21 8.28
N MET A 318 -13.30 -5.02 8.72
CA MET A 318 -14.11 -4.13 9.56
C MET A 318 -15.35 -3.62 8.79
N ALA A 319 -15.23 -3.27 7.51
CA ALA A 319 -16.34 -2.87 6.66
C ALA A 319 -17.41 -3.97 6.55
N LEU A 320 -17.00 -5.24 6.55
CA LEU A 320 -17.88 -6.40 6.55
C LEU A 320 -18.45 -6.74 7.95
N GLY A 321 -18.21 -5.91 8.96
CA GLY A 321 -18.69 -6.09 10.31
C GLY A 321 -18.01 -7.23 11.07
N ARG A 322 -16.77 -7.56 10.75
CA ARG A 322 -16.00 -8.55 11.50
C ARG A 322 -15.14 -7.88 12.57
N PRO A 323 -15.18 -8.37 13.83
CA PRO A 323 -14.22 -7.97 14.83
C PRO A 323 -12.82 -8.41 14.39
N VAL A 324 -11.81 -7.68 14.82
CA VAL A 324 -10.44 -7.91 14.37
C VAL A 324 -9.49 -8.16 15.54
N ILE A 325 -8.53 -9.05 15.34
CA ILE A 325 -7.40 -9.27 16.23
C ILE A 325 -6.15 -8.85 15.45
N ALA A 326 -5.43 -7.85 15.91
CA ALA A 326 -4.28 -7.33 15.17
C ALA A 326 -3.11 -6.99 16.11
N THR A 327 -1.91 -6.99 15.56
CA THR A 327 -0.72 -6.55 16.28
C THR A 327 -0.69 -5.04 16.41
N PHE A 328 -0.15 -4.54 17.53
CA PHE A 328 0.01 -3.12 17.81
C PHE A 328 1.23 -2.57 17.07
N VAL A 329 1.13 -2.41 15.74
CA VAL A 329 2.22 -1.92 14.90
C VAL A 329 1.74 -0.88 13.88
N GLY A 330 2.61 0.04 13.51
CA GLY A 330 2.36 1.01 12.44
C GLY A 330 1.10 1.84 12.66
N GLY A 331 0.27 1.94 11.63
CA GLY A 331 -1.02 2.63 11.68
C GLY A 331 -2.19 1.78 12.19
N ILE A 332 -2.00 0.50 12.54
CA ILE A 332 -3.09 -0.37 13.00
C ILE A 332 -3.83 0.22 14.20
N PRO A 333 -3.16 0.82 15.22
CA PRO A 333 -3.86 1.47 16.34
C PRO A 333 -4.75 2.67 15.94
N GLU A 334 -4.61 3.20 14.73
CA GLU A 334 -5.51 4.24 14.21
C GLU A 334 -6.84 3.65 13.66
N LEU A 335 -6.86 2.33 13.38
CA LEU A 335 -8.03 1.61 12.89
C LEU A 335 -8.78 0.90 14.01
N VAL A 336 -8.04 0.19 14.86
CA VAL A 336 -8.61 -0.72 15.87
C VAL A 336 -8.65 -0.06 17.23
N ALA A 337 -9.87 0.07 17.78
CA ALA A 337 -10.09 0.50 19.16
C ALA A 337 -10.20 -0.75 20.06
N PRO A 338 -9.21 -1.00 20.95
CA PRO A 338 -9.20 -2.19 21.81
C PRO A 338 -10.47 -2.30 22.67
N GLY A 339 -11.06 -3.48 22.74
CA GLY A 339 -12.29 -3.76 23.47
C GLY A 339 -13.57 -3.21 22.82
N ARG A 340 -13.46 -2.33 21.81
CA ARG A 340 -14.60 -1.75 21.10
C ARG A 340 -14.80 -2.31 19.69
N SER A 341 -13.73 -2.40 18.89
CA SER A 341 -13.80 -2.92 17.53
C SER A 341 -12.95 -4.18 17.32
N GLY A 342 -12.20 -4.60 18.33
CA GLY A 342 -11.32 -5.75 18.27
C GLY A 342 -10.28 -5.76 19.39
N TRP A 343 -9.22 -6.52 19.17
CA TRP A 343 -8.09 -6.69 20.07
C TRP A 343 -6.80 -6.22 19.43
N LEU A 344 -5.96 -5.55 20.21
CA LEU A 344 -4.59 -5.23 19.85
C LEU A 344 -3.64 -6.00 20.76
N VAL A 345 -2.72 -6.75 20.14
CA VAL A 345 -1.75 -7.60 20.84
C VAL A 345 -0.31 -7.19 20.52
N PRO A 346 0.66 -7.46 21.38
CA PRO A 346 2.08 -7.23 21.07
C PRO A 346 2.51 -8.00 19.82
N ALA A 347 3.26 -7.35 18.93
CA ALA A 347 3.89 -8.03 17.81
C ALA A 347 4.93 -9.06 18.29
N GLY A 348 5.02 -10.20 17.61
CA GLY A 348 5.97 -11.26 17.97
C GLY A 348 5.49 -12.22 19.06
N SER A 349 4.28 -12.05 19.60
CA SER A 349 3.74 -12.90 20.68
C SER A 349 2.65 -13.84 20.18
N ALA A 350 3.00 -15.10 19.92
CA ALA A 350 2.02 -16.15 19.59
C ALA A 350 1.07 -16.43 20.76
N SER A 351 1.56 -16.35 22.00
CA SER A 351 0.73 -16.53 23.19
C SER A 351 -0.31 -15.44 23.36
N ALA A 352 0.03 -14.17 23.10
CA ALA A 352 -0.94 -13.06 23.13
C ALA A 352 -1.99 -13.21 22.02
N LEU A 353 -1.59 -13.62 20.82
CA LEU A 353 -2.52 -13.95 19.73
C LEU A 353 -3.46 -15.09 20.15
N ALA A 354 -2.93 -16.20 20.70
CA ALA A 354 -3.73 -17.32 21.17
C ALA A 354 -4.74 -16.89 22.25
N SER A 355 -4.31 -16.05 23.22
CA SER A 355 -5.20 -15.54 24.26
C SER A 355 -6.34 -14.70 23.69
N ALA A 356 -6.05 -13.77 22.78
CA ALA A 356 -7.07 -12.95 22.12
C ALA A 356 -8.02 -13.80 21.25
N MET A 357 -7.50 -14.81 20.54
CA MET A 357 -8.31 -15.75 19.76
C MET A 357 -9.22 -16.57 20.68
N LYS A 358 -8.72 -17.06 21.82
CA LYS A 358 -9.51 -17.78 22.82
C LYS A 358 -10.63 -16.91 23.40
N GLU A 359 -10.33 -15.65 23.72
CA GLU A 359 -11.34 -14.68 24.15
C GLU A 359 -12.41 -14.48 23.08
N ALA A 360 -12.02 -14.29 21.82
CA ALA A 360 -12.97 -14.17 20.70
C ALA A 360 -13.82 -15.45 20.52
N LEU A 361 -13.29 -16.66 20.78
CA LEU A 361 -14.06 -17.90 20.72
C LEU A 361 -15.09 -18.02 21.85
N THR A 362 -14.79 -17.52 23.04
CA THR A 362 -15.68 -17.58 24.21
C THR A 362 -16.65 -16.40 24.30
N THR A 363 -16.39 -15.29 23.59
CA THR A 363 -17.29 -14.13 23.53
C THR A 363 -18.56 -14.49 22.72
N PRO A 364 -19.78 -14.25 23.25
CA PRO A 364 -21.01 -14.53 22.51
C PRO A 364 -21.08 -13.81 21.15
N ALA A 365 -21.59 -14.48 20.10
CA ALA A 365 -21.66 -13.90 18.74
C ALA A 365 -22.43 -12.56 18.66
N PRO A 366 -23.49 -12.30 19.43
CA PRO A 366 -24.11 -10.97 19.47
C PRO A 366 -23.17 -9.86 19.94
N ILE A 367 -22.31 -10.13 20.92
CA ILE A 367 -21.31 -9.17 21.43
C ILE A 367 -20.23 -8.94 20.35
N LEU A 368 -19.76 -9.99 19.70
CA LEU A 368 -18.84 -9.87 18.57
C LEU A 368 -19.44 -9.09 17.40
N SER A 369 -20.73 -9.24 17.16
CA SER A 369 -21.44 -8.47 16.13
C SER A 369 -21.50 -6.99 16.46
N ILE A 370 -21.74 -6.63 17.70
CA ILE A 370 -21.68 -5.23 18.18
C ILE A 370 -20.27 -4.67 17.99
N MET A 371 -19.25 -5.44 18.34
CA MET A 371 -17.83 -5.06 18.15
C MET A 371 -17.49 -4.87 16.66
N GLY A 372 -17.96 -5.77 15.80
CA GLY A 372 -17.80 -5.66 14.35
C GLY A 372 -18.48 -4.43 13.76
N LEU A 373 -19.70 -4.09 14.25
CA LEU A 373 -20.43 -2.89 13.84
C LEU A 373 -19.71 -1.62 14.24
N ALA A 374 -19.13 -1.56 15.44
CA ALA A 374 -18.31 -0.42 15.87
C ALA A 374 -17.07 -0.23 14.98
N GLY A 375 -16.43 -1.32 14.56
CA GLY A 375 -15.35 -1.30 13.59
C GLY A 375 -15.79 -0.79 12.22
N ARG A 376 -16.93 -1.26 11.74
CA ARG A 376 -17.54 -0.79 10.49
C ARG A 376 -17.82 0.72 10.53
N GLU A 377 -18.43 1.21 11.59
CA GLU A 377 -18.72 2.64 11.76
C GLU A 377 -17.45 3.49 11.63
N ALA A 378 -16.35 3.08 12.27
CA ALA A 378 -15.06 3.76 12.18
C ALA A 378 -14.49 3.79 10.74
N VAL A 379 -14.64 2.69 9.98
CA VAL A 379 -14.20 2.62 8.59
C VAL A 379 -15.07 3.50 7.69
N LEU A 380 -16.39 3.44 7.81
CA LEU A 380 -17.32 4.29 7.06
C LEU A 380 -17.05 5.78 7.26
N ALA A 381 -16.68 6.17 8.48
CA ALA A 381 -16.39 7.57 8.81
C ALA A 381 -15.08 8.08 8.18
N ASN A 382 -14.05 7.22 8.03
CA ASN A 382 -12.69 7.68 7.76
C ASN A 382 -12.05 7.11 6.49
N HIS A 383 -12.65 6.08 5.86
CA HIS A 383 -12.00 5.30 4.80
C HIS A 383 -12.90 5.15 3.56
N ASP A 384 -13.56 6.23 3.14
CA ASP A 384 -14.29 6.31 1.86
C ASP A 384 -13.35 6.85 0.78
N VAL A 385 -13.15 6.10 -0.30
CA VAL A 385 -12.26 6.49 -1.41
C VAL A 385 -12.69 7.80 -2.08
N ARG A 386 -13.99 8.14 -2.05
CA ARG A 386 -14.50 9.41 -2.59
C ARG A 386 -13.92 10.61 -1.82
N ARG A 387 -13.83 10.51 -0.48
CA ARG A 387 -13.19 11.53 0.37
C ARG A 387 -11.68 11.57 0.16
N THR A 388 -11.05 10.41 -0.01
CA THR A 388 -9.63 10.30 -0.37
C THR A 388 -9.35 11.07 -1.66
N ALA A 389 -10.14 10.80 -2.72
CA ALA A 389 -9.99 11.44 -4.02
C ALA A 389 -10.24 12.96 -3.95
N GLN A 390 -11.23 13.44 -3.19
CA GLN A 390 -11.46 14.87 -2.98
C GLN A 390 -10.27 15.57 -2.30
N SER A 391 -9.68 14.94 -1.28
CA SER A 391 -8.52 15.48 -0.56
C SER A 391 -7.27 15.52 -1.44
N LEU A 392 -7.08 14.50 -2.28
CA LEU A 392 -6.01 14.47 -3.27
C LEU A 392 -6.20 15.50 -4.35
N LEU A 393 -7.43 15.61 -4.91
CA LEU A 393 -7.78 16.60 -5.92
C LEU A 393 -7.44 18.02 -5.46
N TYR A 394 -7.87 18.38 -4.25
CA TYR A 394 -7.53 19.65 -3.64
C TYR A 394 -6.01 19.88 -3.58
N SER A 395 -5.26 18.84 -3.16
CA SER A 395 -3.79 18.91 -3.03
C SER A 395 -3.11 19.06 -4.39
N PHE A 396 -3.62 18.39 -5.43
CA PHE A 396 -3.12 18.53 -6.80
C PHE A 396 -3.39 19.92 -7.38
N GLU A 397 -4.60 20.44 -7.18
CA GLU A 397 -4.94 21.79 -7.65
C GLU A 397 -4.07 22.87 -7.01
N GLU A 398 -3.80 22.75 -5.71
CA GLU A 398 -2.89 23.64 -5.00
C GLU A 398 -1.46 23.57 -5.57
N ALA A 399 -0.94 22.34 -5.77
CA ALA A 399 0.39 22.13 -6.33
C ALA A 399 0.53 22.71 -7.76
N ILE A 400 -0.48 22.51 -8.61
CA ILE A 400 -0.48 23.03 -9.98
C ILE A 400 -0.55 24.56 -9.98
N ARG A 401 -1.39 25.16 -9.13
CA ARG A 401 -1.48 26.63 -9.00
C ARG A 401 -0.15 27.24 -8.56
N SER A 402 0.46 26.67 -7.53
CA SER A 402 1.77 27.15 -7.00
C SER A 402 2.88 27.03 -8.02
N SER A 403 2.88 26.00 -8.88
CA SER A 403 3.91 25.83 -9.92
C SER A 403 3.74 26.79 -11.11
N LYS A 404 2.55 27.36 -11.32
CA LYS A 404 2.30 28.37 -12.39
C LYS A 404 2.61 29.80 -11.92
N SER A 405 2.73 30.01 -10.61
CA SER A 405 2.96 31.33 -9.99
C SER A 405 4.43 31.63 -9.65
N GLY A 406 5.32 30.63 -9.72
CA GLY A 406 6.76 30.74 -9.50
C GLY A 406 7.54 30.44 -10.76
#